data_c62263ef20190332012cde128b80b0df
#
_entry.id   c62263ef20190332012cde128b80b0df
#
_cell.length_a   1.000
_cell.length_b   1.000
_cell.length_c   1.000
_cell.angle_alpha   90.00
_cell.angle_beta   90.00
_cell.angle_gamma   90.00
#
_symmetry.space_group_name_H-M   'P 1'
#
loop_
_entity.id
_entity.type
_entity.pdbx_description
1 polymer ?
#
loop_
_entity_poly.entity_id
_entity_poly.type
_entity_poly.pdbx_seq_one_letter_code
_entity_poly.pdbx_strand_id
1 'polypeptide(L)'
;MLKERSFFFPKGVAMNDVSRSFRGNSNAARDIAHHLHPYTNFKKHEENGPLTIVRGRGIYVVDDDGKEYIEGMAGLWSAALGFSNERLATVAYEQMKQLPFYHAFNHRSHEPAINLAEKLKSMAPFECSKVFFANSGSEANDTVVKMVWYMNNALDRPKKKKIISRIKAYHGITVASGSLTGLPHNHRSFDLPIANIL
;
A
#
# COMPACT_ATOMS: atom_id res chain seq x y z
N MET A 1 5.49 27.96 25.74
CA MET A 1 5.06 27.03 26.78
C MET A 1 4.16 25.97 26.11
N LEU A 2 4.79 25.03 25.43
CA LEU A 2 4.10 23.94 24.71
C LEU A 2 3.78 22.87 25.77
N LYS A 3 2.49 22.65 26.03
CA LYS A 3 2.03 21.53 26.84
C LYS A 3 2.32 20.24 26.04
N GLU A 4 3.21 19.44 26.58
CA GLU A 4 3.39 18.05 26.17
C GLU A 4 2.04 17.34 26.21
N ARG A 5 1.46 17.11 25.05
CA ARG A 5 0.41 16.11 24.90
C ARG A 5 1.14 14.77 24.73
N SER A 6 1.46 14.15 25.88
CA SER A 6 1.83 12.74 25.89
C SER A 6 0.76 11.96 25.15
N PHE A 7 1.19 11.15 24.18
CA PHE A 7 0.37 10.09 23.62
C PHE A 7 0.04 9.14 24.79
N PHE A 8 -1.07 9.41 25.46
CA PHE A 8 -1.62 8.47 26.42
C PHE A 8 -2.27 7.33 25.64
N PHE A 9 -1.55 6.25 25.49
CA PHE A 9 -2.22 4.96 25.56
C PHE A 9 -2.87 4.91 26.96
N PRO A 10 -4.19 4.74 27.09
CA PRO A 10 -4.78 4.63 28.41
C PRO A 10 -4.11 3.46 29.13
N LYS A 11 -3.36 3.77 30.18
CA LYS A 11 -2.84 2.77 31.11
C LYS A 11 -4.08 2.06 31.68
N GLY A 12 -4.24 0.78 31.32
CA GLY A 12 -5.14 -0.08 32.07
C GLY A 12 -6.40 -0.60 31.41
N VAL A 13 -6.47 -0.66 30.06
CA VAL A 13 -7.31 -1.73 29.48
C VAL A 13 -6.39 -2.95 29.45
N ALA A 14 -6.52 -3.82 30.43
CA ALA A 14 -5.81 -5.08 30.42
C ALA A 14 -6.18 -5.77 29.11
N MET A 15 -5.19 -6.11 28.26
CA MET A 15 -5.38 -6.91 27.03
C MET A 15 -6.23 -8.17 27.27
N ASN A 16 -6.42 -8.54 28.54
CA ASN A 16 -7.22 -9.67 28.98
C ASN A 16 -8.74 -9.48 28.85
N ASP A 17 -9.26 -8.23 28.75
CA ASP A 17 -10.70 -8.04 28.67
C ASP A 17 -11.26 -8.11 27.24
N VAL A 18 -10.46 -7.74 26.23
CA VAL A 18 -10.86 -7.85 24.82
C VAL A 18 -10.77 -9.31 24.36
N SER A 19 -9.77 -10.05 24.81
CA SER A 19 -9.60 -11.49 24.51
C SER A 19 -10.70 -12.37 25.12
N ARG A 20 -11.51 -11.85 26.05
CA ARG A 20 -12.63 -12.61 26.66
C ARG A 20 -13.86 -12.74 25.75
N SER A 21 -14.02 -11.88 24.75
CA SER A 21 -15.12 -11.96 23.78
C SER A 21 -14.84 -12.95 22.65
N PHE A 22 -13.59 -13.25 22.38
CA PHE A 22 -13.16 -14.19 21.34
C PHE A 22 -12.51 -15.42 21.96
N ARG A 23 -12.71 -16.60 21.34
CA ARG A 23 -12.01 -17.81 21.79
C ARG A 23 -10.51 -17.58 21.79
N GLY A 24 -9.84 -17.90 22.90
CA GLY A 24 -8.38 -17.86 22.97
C GLY A 24 -7.77 -18.62 21.79
N ASN A 25 -6.75 -18.11 21.13
CA ASN A 25 -6.13 -18.62 19.90
C ASN A 25 -7.02 -18.56 18.64
N SER A 26 -8.21 -17.93 18.65
CA SER A 26 -8.95 -17.65 17.42
C SER A 26 -8.17 -16.66 16.54
N ASN A 27 -8.44 -16.67 15.24
CA ASN A 27 -7.85 -15.67 14.32
C ASN A 27 -8.13 -14.26 14.79
N ALA A 28 -9.36 -13.97 15.23
CA ALA A 28 -9.75 -12.66 15.75
C ALA A 28 -8.92 -12.24 16.97
N ALA A 29 -8.77 -13.12 17.99
CA ALA A 29 -7.99 -12.79 19.17
C ALA A 29 -6.50 -12.55 18.85
N ARG A 30 -5.94 -13.34 17.96
CA ARG A 30 -4.54 -13.21 17.52
C ARG A 30 -4.33 -11.95 16.69
N ASP A 31 -5.27 -11.61 15.83
CA ASP A 31 -5.22 -10.40 15.01
C ASP A 31 -5.25 -9.15 15.90
N ILE A 32 -6.24 -9.04 16.81
CA ILE A 32 -6.35 -7.94 17.76
C ILE A 32 -5.06 -7.78 18.59
N ALA A 33 -4.45 -8.89 19.00
CA ALA A 33 -3.26 -8.86 19.84
C ALA A 33 -1.98 -8.45 19.11
N HIS A 34 -1.88 -8.68 17.80
CA HIS A 34 -0.61 -8.60 17.09
C HIS A 34 -0.62 -7.78 15.81
N HIS A 35 -1.77 -7.44 15.24
CA HIS A 35 -1.84 -6.80 13.92
C HIS A 35 -2.34 -5.36 14.01
N LEU A 36 -1.53 -4.41 13.55
CA LEU A 36 -1.89 -3.01 13.43
C LEU A 36 -2.54 -2.73 12.07
N HIS A 37 -3.85 -2.54 12.04
CA HIS A 37 -4.59 -2.28 10.81
C HIS A 37 -4.53 -0.82 10.36
N PRO A 38 -4.20 -0.53 9.08
CA PRO A 38 -4.31 0.82 8.54
C PRO A 38 -5.78 1.25 8.41
N TYR A 39 -6.06 2.56 8.42
CA TYR A 39 -7.40 3.14 8.26
C TYR A 39 -8.47 2.55 9.19
N THR A 40 -8.10 2.06 10.35
CA THR A 40 -8.97 1.32 11.26
C THR A 40 -9.07 2.03 12.60
N ASN A 41 -10.29 2.16 13.14
CA ASN A 41 -10.51 2.61 14.50
C ASN A 41 -10.21 1.44 15.44
N PHE A 42 -9.10 1.49 16.18
CA PHE A 42 -8.63 0.39 17.00
C PHE A 42 -9.63 -0.02 18.09
N LYS A 43 -10.26 0.92 18.76
CA LYS A 43 -11.25 0.59 19.78
C LYS A 43 -12.42 -0.22 19.21
N LYS A 44 -12.94 0.19 18.06
CA LYS A 44 -13.98 -0.58 17.37
C LYS A 44 -13.48 -1.92 16.86
N HIS A 45 -12.23 -1.99 16.45
CA HIS A 45 -11.62 -3.24 16.00
C HIS A 45 -11.46 -4.23 17.16
N GLU A 46 -11.06 -3.75 18.35
CA GLU A 46 -11.00 -4.54 19.57
C GLU A 46 -12.39 -5.07 19.99
N GLU A 47 -13.43 -4.23 19.82
CA GLU A 47 -14.82 -4.59 20.18
C GLU A 47 -15.43 -5.61 19.19
N ASN A 48 -15.21 -5.43 17.87
CA ASN A 48 -15.90 -6.19 16.83
C ASN A 48 -15.05 -7.35 16.25
N GLY A 49 -13.73 -7.28 16.38
CA GLY A 49 -12.80 -8.18 15.70
C GLY A 49 -12.71 -7.96 14.18
N PRO A 50 -11.78 -8.65 13.51
CA PRO A 50 -11.64 -8.65 12.07
C PRO A 50 -12.68 -9.54 11.38
N LEU A 51 -13.00 -9.21 10.14
CA LEU A 51 -13.54 -10.17 9.20
C LEU A 51 -12.37 -10.94 8.57
N THR A 52 -12.16 -12.17 9.00
CA THR A 52 -11.01 -12.98 8.57
C THR A 52 -11.34 -13.72 7.29
N ILE A 53 -10.82 -13.27 6.16
CA ILE A 53 -11.00 -13.96 4.86
C ILE A 53 -9.95 -15.07 4.74
N VAL A 54 -10.40 -16.28 4.43
CA VAL A 54 -9.54 -17.47 4.38
C VAL A 54 -9.36 -18.06 2.98
N ARG A 55 -10.24 -17.73 2.03
CA ARG A 55 -10.13 -18.18 0.63
C ARG A 55 -10.91 -17.26 -0.30
N GLY A 56 -10.58 -17.32 -1.58
CA GLY A 56 -11.31 -16.64 -2.64
C GLY A 56 -11.41 -17.48 -3.90
N ARG A 57 -12.43 -17.26 -4.73
CA ARG A 57 -12.60 -17.89 -6.05
C ARG A 57 -13.40 -16.98 -6.96
N GLY A 58 -12.82 -16.62 -8.10
CA GLY A 58 -13.47 -15.67 -9.01
C GLY A 58 -13.71 -14.34 -8.30
N ILE A 59 -14.96 -13.93 -8.18
CA ILE A 59 -15.37 -12.69 -7.49
C ILE A 59 -15.79 -12.92 -6.03
N TYR A 60 -15.71 -14.12 -5.52
CA TYR A 60 -16.18 -14.48 -4.17
C TYR A 60 -15.01 -14.67 -3.21
N VAL A 61 -15.24 -14.29 -1.96
CA VAL A 61 -14.35 -14.57 -0.83
C VAL A 61 -15.15 -15.24 0.30
N VAL A 62 -14.46 -16.02 1.12
CA VAL A 62 -15.08 -16.79 2.21
C VAL A 62 -14.32 -16.47 3.50
N ASP A 63 -15.06 -16.19 4.58
CA ASP A 63 -14.50 -15.97 5.91
C ASP A 63 -14.21 -17.29 6.65
N ASP A 64 -13.64 -17.17 7.85
CA ASP A 64 -13.28 -18.30 8.70
C ASP A 64 -14.50 -19.01 9.35
N ASP A 65 -15.69 -18.42 9.29
CA ASP A 65 -16.97 -19.06 9.63
C ASP A 65 -17.60 -19.80 8.42
N GLY A 66 -16.98 -19.70 7.25
CA GLY A 66 -17.45 -20.35 6.01
C GLY A 66 -18.49 -19.55 5.23
N LYS A 67 -18.78 -18.31 5.62
CA LYS A 67 -19.72 -17.46 4.91
C LYS A 67 -19.08 -16.85 3.67
N GLU A 68 -19.81 -16.87 2.56
CA GLU A 68 -19.39 -16.33 1.28
C GLU A 68 -19.88 -14.90 1.08
N TYR A 69 -19.01 -14.08 0.45
CA TYR A 69 -19.26 -12.67 0.10
C TYR A 69 -18.85 -12.40 -1.33
N ILE A 70 -19.53 -11.47 -2.00
CA ILE A 70 -19.06 -10.88 -3.25
C ILE A 70 -18.03 -9.81 -2.89
N GLU A 71 -16.79 -9.96 -3.40
CA GLU A 71 -15.71 -9.00 -3.20
C GLU A 71 -15.74 -7.92 -4.29
N GLY A 72 -16.51 -6.87 -4.04
CA GLY A 72 -16.74 -5.77 -5.00
C GLY A 72 -15.56 -4.82 -5.18
N MET A 73 -14.54 -4.89 -4.34
CA MET A 73 -13.35 -4.03 -4.42
C MET A 73 -12.14 -4.72 -5.04
N ALA A 74 -12.31 -5.96 -5.53
CA ALA A 74 -11.22 -6.76 -6.10
C ALA A 74 -9.97 -6.80 -5.18
N GLY A 75 -10.16 -7.04 -3.88
CA GLY A 75 -9.07 -7.04 -2.90
C GLY A 75 -8.33 -5.71 -2.82
N LEU A 76 -9.06 -4.62 -2.83
CA LEU A 76 -8.55 -3.24 -2.92
C LEU A 76 -7.75 -2.99 -4.22
N TRP A 77 -8.40 -3.29 -5.36
CA TRP A 77 -7.91 -3.12 -6.75
C TRP A 77 -6.73 -4.01 -7.15
N SER A 78 -6.39 -5.02 -6.35
CA SER A 78 -5.23 -5.88 -6.61
C SER A 78 -5.57 -7.20 -7.31
N ALA A 79 -6.83 -7.66 -7.28
CA ALA A 79 -7.29 -8.93 -7.83
C ALA A 79 -8.28 -8.74 -9.00
N ALA A 80 -7.97 -7.86 -9.95
CA ALA A 80 -8.85 -7.51 -11.08
C ALA A 80 -9.23 -8.72 -11.98
N LEU A 81 -8.42 -9.78 -12.01
CA LEU A 81 -8.69 -11.02 -12.74
C LEU A 81 -9.42 -12.08 -11.87
N GLY A 82 -9.85 -11.69 -10.69
CA GLY A 82 -10.46 -12.58 -9.70
C GLY A 82 -9.45 -13.36 -8.87
N PHE A 83 -9.98 -14.04 -7.86
CA PHE A 83 -9.22 -14.88 -6.94
C PHE A 83 -9.00 -16.28 -7.53
N SER A 84 -7.93 -16.95 -7.09
CA SER A 84 -7.60 -18.34 -7.48
C SER A 84 -7.43 -18.53 -9.01
N ASN A 85 -6.78 -17.58 -9.68
CA ASN A 85 -6.43 -17.73 -11.07
C ASN A 85 -5.24 -18.70 -11.21
N GLU A 86 -5.52 -19.93 -11.64
CA GLU A 86 -4.53 -21.01 -11.73
C GLU A 86 -3.39 -20.69 -12.68
N ARG A 87 -3.65 -20.00 -13.80
CA ARG A 87 -2.60 -19.62 -14.75
C ARG A 87 -1.59 -18.67 -14.10
N LEU A 88 -2.06 -17.66 -13.35
CA LEU A 88 -1.17 -16.74 -12.65
C LEU A 88 -0.38 -17.45 -11.55
N ALA A 89 -1.05 -18.32 -10.79
CA ALA A 89 -0.41 -19.09 -9.72
C ALA A 89 0.68 -20.01 -10.28
N THR A 90 0.42 -20.71 -11.38
CA THR A 90 1.39 -21.58 -12.05
C THR A 90 2.60 -20.81 -12.55
N VAL A 91 2.39 -19.70 -13.26
CA VAL A 91 3.50 -18.86 -13.76
C VAL A 91 4.36 -18.32 -12.62
N ALA A 92 3.74 -17.86 -11.53
CA ALA A 92 4.45 -17.40 -10.34
C ALA A 92 5.27 -18.53 -9.70
N TYR A 93 4.68 -19.72 -9.56
CA TYR A 93 5.35 -20.89 -8.98
C TYR A 93 6.58 -21.30 -9.82
N GLU A 94 6.45 -21.42 -11.12
CA GLU A 94 7.57 -21.81 -12.00
C GLU A 94 8.67 -20.75 -12.00
N GLN A 95 8.31 -19.47 -12.02
CA GLN A 95 9.30 -18.39 -11.93
C GLN A 95 10.04 -18.40 -10.58
N MET A 96 9.33 -18.65 -9.48
CA MET A 96 9.93 -18.75 -8.16
C MET A 96 10.91 -19.93 -8.03
N LYS A 97 10.66 -21.03 -8.71
CA LYS A 97 11.60 -22.17 -8.77
C LYS A 97 12.86 -21.84 -9.54
N GLN A 98 12.73 -21.06 -10.61
CA GLN A 98 13.86 -20.73 -11.48
C GLN A 98 14.71 -19.60 -10.92
N LEU A 99 14.07 -18.48 -10.58
CA LEU A 99 14.70 -17.28 -10.04
C LEU A 99 13.65 -16.45 -9.26
N PRO A 100 13.55 -16.63 -7.94
CA PRO A 100 12.52 -15.99 -7.13
C PRO A 100 12.70 -14.49 -6.99
N PHE A 101 13.95 -14.04 -7.04
CA PHE A 101 14.31 -12.63 -6.92
C PHE A 101 15.67 -12.35 -7.53
N TYR A 102 15.78 -11.18 -8.19
CA TYR A 102 17.08 -10.60 -8.51
C TYR A 102 16.98 -9.07 -8.59
N HIS A 103 18.06 -8.38 -8.25
CA HIS A 103 18.10 -6.92 -8.21
C HIS A 103 18.50 -6.31 -9.56
N ALA A 104 18.17 -5.04 -9.78
CA ALA A 104 18.50 -4.29 -10.98
C ALA A 104 19.65 -3.27 -10.82
N PHE A 105 20.43 -3.34 -9.73
CA PHE A 105 21.54 -2.44 -9.49
C PHE A 105 22.80 -2.84 -10.28
N ASN A 106 23.64 -1.85 -10.58
CA ASN A 106 24.97 -2.05 -11.16
C ASN A 106 24.94 -2.91 -12.44
N HIS A 107 24.08 -2.53 -13.40
CA HIS A 107 23.96 -3.15 -14.72
C HIS A 107 23.46 -4.61 -14.70
N ARG A 108 22.78 -5.03 -13.65
CA ARG A 108 22.14 -6.34 -13.59
C ARG A 108 20.68 -6.24 -14.03
N SER A 109 20.14 -7.34 -14.54
CA SER A 109 18.75 -7.43 -14.95
C SER A 109 18.29 -8.89 -14.97
N HIS A 110 17.03 -9.12 -15.23
CA HIS A 110 16.44 -10.44 -15.44
C HIS A 110 15.32 -10.36 -16.49
N GLU A 111 15.13 -11.45 -17.20
CA GLU A 111 14.25 -11.52 -18.37
C GLU A 111 12.80 -11.08 -18.10
N PRO A 112 12.12 -11.51 -17.02
CA PRO A 112 10.76 -11.06 -16.74
C PRO A 112 10.61 -9.54 -16.63
N ALA A 113 11.56 -8.83 -16.03
CA ALA A 113 11.52 -7.38 -15.94
C ALA A 113 11.74 -6.71 -17.30
N ILE A 114 12.64 -7.25 -18.14
CA ILE A 114 12.88 -6.75 -19.48
C ILE A 114 11.60 -6.89 -20.33
N ASN A 115 11.00 -8.08 -20.36
CA ASN A 115 9.80 -8.38 -21.13
C ASN A 115 8.61 -7.49 -20.69
N LEU A 116 8.45 -7.29 -19.36
CA LEU A 116 7.41 -6.41 -18.84
C LEU A 116 7.65 -4.95 -19.23
N ALA A 117 8.89 -4.47 -19.16
CA ALA A 117 9.22 -3.09 -19.56
C ALA A 117 8.94 -2.85 -21.06
N GLU A 118 9.30 -3.79 -21.93
CA GLU A 118 8.99 -3.73 -23.37
C GLU A 118 7.48 -3.69 -23.60
N LYS A 119 6.75 -4.58 -22.94
CA LYS A 119 5.29 -4.66 -23.07
C LYS A 119 4.62 -3.37 -22.61
N LEU A 120 5.01 -2.81 -21.46
CA LEU A 120 4.46 -1.55 -20.96
C LEU A 120 4.75 -0.39 -21.91
N LYS A 121 5.95 -0.29 -22.45
CA LYS A 121 6.29 0.71 -23.46
C LYS A 121 5.42 0.59 -24.71
N SER A 122 5.17 -0.62 -25.20
CA SER A 122 4.35 -0.85 -26.41
C SER A 122 2.87 -0.48 -26.19
N MET A 123 2.40 -0.46 -24.94
CA MET A 123 1.01 -0.14 -24.56
C MET A 123 0.82 1.31 -24.13
N ALA A 124 1.90 2.03 -23.84
CA ALA A 124 1.82 3.41 -23.38
C ALA A 124 1.19 4.31 -24.46
N PRO A 125 0.20 5.16 -24.11
CA PRO A 125 -0.45 6.06 -25.07
C PRO A 125 0.39 7.31 -25.40
N PHE A 126 1.66 7.31 -25.01
CA PHE A 126 2.62 8.39 -25.21
C PHE A 126 4.02 7.79 -25.41
N GLU A 127 4.91 8.58 -25.98
CA GLU A 127 6.31 8.16 -26.13
C GLU A 127 6.98 8.03 -24.76
N CYS A 128 7.39 6.80 -24.42
CA CYS A 128 8.01 6.45 -23.16
C CYS A 128 9.41 5.84 -23.43
N SER A 129 10.46 6.46 -22.90
CA SER A 129 11.82 6.00 -23.13
C SER A 129 12.20 4.79 -22.26
N LYS A 130 11.84 4.81 -20.99
CA LYS A 130 12.20 3.80 -19.98
C LYS A 130 11.06 3.54 -19.01
N VAL A 131 11.06 2.37 -18.40
CA VAL A 131 10.16 1.98 -17.31
C VAL A 131 10.98 1.83 -16.03
N PHE A 132 10.49 2.40 -14.94
CA PHE A 132 11.02 2.23 -13.59
C PHE A 132 10.01 1.46 -12.75
N PHE A 133 10.44 0.37 -12.14
CA PHE A 133 9.59 -0.45 -11.28
C PHE A 133 9.75 -0.04 -9.82
N ALA A 134 8.64 0.03 -9.10
CA ALA A 134 8.57 0.27 -7.67
C ALA A 134 7.64 -0.75 -7.01
N ASN A 135 7.72 -0.91 -5.69
CA ASN A 135 6.89 -1.87 -4.96
C ASN A 135 5.47 -1.35 -4.68
N SER A 136 5.26 -0.06 -4.81
CA SER A 136 3.96 0.57 -4.58
C SER A 136 3.80 1.86 -5.38
N GLY A 137 2.54 2.31 -5.56
CA GLY A 137 2.25 3.63 -6.12
C GLY A 137 2.82 4.78 -5.27
N SER A 138 2.89 4.60 -3.95
CA SER A 138 3.52 5.58 -3.04
C SER A 138 5.00 5.76 -3.35
N GLU A 139 5.76 4.67 -3.47
CA GLU A 139 7.18 4.72 -3.84
C GLU A 139 7.39 5.28 -5.26
N ALA A 140 6.52 4.94 -6.20
CA ALA A 140 6.56 5.49 -7.55
C ALA A 140 6.40 7.02 -7.51
N ASN A 141 5.42 7.55 -6.78
CA ASN A 141 5.20 8.97 -6.64
C ASN A 141 6.35 9.68 -5.90
N ASP A 142 6.88 9.10 -4.83
CA ASP A 142 8.07 9.63 -4.13
C ASP A 142 9.27 9.70 -5.08
N THR A 143 9.43 8.69 -5.93
CA THR A 143 10.49 8.67 -6.95
C THR A 143 10.25 9.76 -8.00
N VAL A 144 9.03 9.97 -8.47
CA VAL A 144 8.69 11.06 -9.40
C VAL A 144 9.02 12.42 -8.79
N VAL A 145 8.65 12.67 -7.53
CA VAL A 145 9.01 13.92 -6.82
C VAL A 145 10.52 14.13 -6.82
N LYS A 146 11.31 13.11 -6.45
CA LYS A 146 12.78 13.19 -6.45
C LYS A 146 13.34 13.42 -7.85
N MET A 147 12.80 12.76 -8.87
CA MET A 147 13.23 12.92 -10.25
C MET A 147 12.97 14.33 -10.78
N VAL A 148 11.82 14.93 -10.45
CA VAL A 148 11.53 16.33 -10.79
C VAL A 148 12.52 17.28 -10.14
N TRP A 149 12.85 17.06 -8.87
CA TRP A 149 13.84 17.88 -8.17
C TRP A 149 15.25 17.70 -8.75
N TYR A 150 15.65 16.46 -9.01
CA TYR A 150 16.94 16.15 -9.63
C TYR A 150 17.08 16.79 -11.02
N MET A 151 16.07 16.63 -11.86
CA MET A 151 16.04 17.22 -13.21
C MET A 151 16.17 18.76 -13.15
N ASN A 152 15.43 19.42 -12.27
CA ASN A 152 15.50 20.86 -12.14
C ASN A 152 16.85 21.33 -11.58
N ASN A 153 17.49 20.57 -10.69
CA ASN A 153 18.85 20.86 -10.26
C ASN A 153 19.85 20.72 -11.42
N ALA A 154 19.76 19.66 -12.20
CA ALA A 154 20.63 19.43 -13.35
C ALA A 154 20.45 20.48 -14.47
N LEU A 155 19.28 21.10 -14.52
CA LEU A 155 18.97 22.20 -15.47
C LEU A 155 19.21 23.60 -14.89
N ASP A 156 19.93 23.71 -13.79
CA ASP A 156 20.23 24.98 -13.10
C ASP A 156 18.98 25.78 -12.67
N ARG A 157 17.92 25.03 -12.28
CA ARG A 157 16.63 25.58 -11.82
C ARG A 157 16.32 25.17 -10.37
N PRO A 158 17.22 25.46 -9.38
CA PRO A 158 17.10 24.89 -8.03
C PRO A 158 15.86 25.36 -7.27
N LYS A 159 15.24 26.46 -7.67
CA LYS A 159 14.00 26.99 -7.08
C LYS A 159 12.73 26.35 -7.64
N LYS A 160 12.79 25.60 -8.73
CA LYS A 160 11.61 24.96 -9.37
C LYS A 160 11.30 23.61 -8.72
N LYS A 161 10.75 23.64 -7.52
CA LYS A 161 10.50 22.47 -6.67
C LYS A 161 9.02 22.21 -6.38
N LYS A 162 8.13 23.16 -6.68
CA LYS A 162 6.71 23.05 -6.38
C LYS A 162 6.05 21.97 -7.21
N ILE A 163 5.26 21.13 -6.54
CA ILE A 163 4.42 20.11 -7.16
C ILE A 163 2.99 20.37 -6.72
N ILE A 164 2.05 20.34 -7.67
CA ILE A 164 0.64 20.62 -7.43
C ILE A 164 -0.14 19.33 -7.51
N SER A 165 -1.00 19.08 -6.53
CA SER A 165 -1.96 18.00 -6.53
C SER A 165 -3.40 18.52 -6.44
N ARG A 166 -4.36 17.63 -6.57
CA ARG A 166 -5.78 18.02 -6.54
C ARG A 166 -6.40 17.61 -5.19
N ILE A 167 -7.26 18.49 -4.68
CA ILE A 167 -8.13 18.17 -3.54
C ILE A 167 -8.94 16.91 -3.86
N LYS A 168 -9.10 16.02 -2.87
CA LYS A 168 -9.76 14.71 -2.96
C LYS A 168 -9.04 13.67 -3.83
N ALA A 169 -7.87 13.99 -4.38
CA ALA A 169 -7.06 12.99 -5.05
C ALA A 169 -6.35 12.09 -4.03
N TYR A 170 -6.01 10.87 -4.45
CA TYR A 170 -5.18 9.94 -3.68
C TYR A 170 -3.92 9.60 -4.48
N HIS A 171 -2.76 9.81 -3.87
CA HIS A 171 -1.46 9.59 -4.50
C HIS A 171 -0.51 8.71 -3.69
N GLY A 172 -0.94 8.24 -2.52
CA GLY A 172 -0.15 7.36 -1.66
C GLY A 172 -0.15 7.80 -0.21
N ILE A 173 0.68 7.14 0.59
CA ILE A 173 0.70 7.25 2.06
C ILE A 173 2.10 7.48 2.64
N THR A 174 3.16 7.48 1.85
CA THR A 174 4.50 7.92 2.30
C THR A 174 4.50 9.43 2.53
N VAL A 175 5.55 9.98 3.11
CA VAL A 175 5.59 11.40 3.45
C VAL A 175 5.39 12.30 2.23
N ALA A 176 6.04 12.02 1.09
CA ALA A 176 5.88 12.83 -0.10
C ALA A 176 4.56 12.50 -0.85
N SER A 177 4.26 11.25 -1.10
CA SER A 177 3.01 10.86 -1.77
C SER A 177 1.77 11.13 -0.93
N GLY A 178 1.86 10.98 0.40
CA GLY A 178 0.83 11.39 1.34
C GLY A 178 0.58 12.89 1.34
N SER A 179 1.63 13.69 1.13
CA SER A 179 1.50 15.14 0.93
C SER A 179 0.75 15.49 -0.35
N LEU A 180 0.93 14.71 -1.43
CA LEU A 180 0.16 14.85 -2.67
C LEU A 180 -1.29 14.39 -2.52
N THR A 181 -1.59 13.51 -1.57
CA THR A 181 -2.95 13.03 -1.30
C THR A 181 -3.80 14.16 -0.71
N GLY A 182 -4.81 14.62 -1.44
CA GLY A 182 -5.68 15.75 -1.08
C GLY A 182 -6.82 15.36 -0.13
N LEU A 183 -6.58 14.44 0.81
CA LEU A 183 -7.55 13.96 1.80
C LEU A 183 -7.17 14.48 3.21
N PRO A 184 -7.98 15.36 3.82
CA PRO A 184 -7.62 16.04 5.07
C PRO A 184 -7.28 15.11 6.23
N HIS A 185 -7.90 13.93 6.31
CA HIS A 185 -7.61 12.96 7.36
C HIS A 185 -6.22 12.31 7.25
N ASN A 186 -5.61 12.32 6.04
CA ASN A 186 -4.25 11.87 5.83
C ASN A 186 -3.20 12.92 6.23
N HIS A 187 -3.61 14.15 6.49
CA HIS A 187 -2.70 15.25 6.83
C HIS A 187 -2.77 15.65 8.30
N ARG A 188 -3.98 15.67 8.88
CA ARG A 188 -4.32 16.35 10.15
C ARG A 188 -3.37 16.08 11.33
N SER A 189 -2.82 14.87 11.45
CA SER A 189 -1.98 14.49 12.59
C SER A 189 -0.62 13.96 12.17
N PHE A 190 -0.21 14.21 10.92
CA PHE A 190 1.02 13.71 10.34
C PHE A 190 1.95 14.81 9.84
N ASP A 191 1.66 16.07 10.19
CA ASP A 191 2.41 17.26 9.77
C ASP A 191 2.57 17.37 8.24
N LEU A 192 1.53 16.99 7.51
CA LEU A 192 1.46 17.05 6.05
C LEU A 192 0.51 18.18 5.59
N PRO A 193 0.72 18.73 4.41
CA PRO A 193 1.75 18.39 3.42
C PRO A 193 3.14 19.00 3.76
N ILE A 194 4.21 18.37 3.24
CA ILE A 194 5.57 18.95 3.32
C ILE A 194 5.71 20.18 2.42
N ALA A 195 6.75 20.97 2.67
CA ALA A 195 7.04 22.16 1.86
C ALA A 195 7.13 21.85 0.36
N ASN A 196 6.62 22.76 -0.48
CA ASN A 196 6.57 22.68 -1.94
C ASN A 196 5.60 21.66 -2.54
N ILE A 197 4.72 21.06 -1.75
CA ILE A 197 3.56 20.31 -2.26
C ILE A 197 2.30 21.13 -1.96
N LEU A 198 1.49 21.42 -2.99
CA LEU A 198 0.36 22.35 -2.98
C LEU A 198 -0.90 21.68 -3.52
#